data_63323e2b4778bd2f308fb19200b440fa
#
_entry.id   63323e2b4778bd2f308fb19200b440fa
#
_cell.length_a   1.000
_cell.length_b   1.000
_cell.length_c   1.000
_cell.angle_alpha   90.00
_cell.angle_beta   90.00
_cell.angle_gamma   90.00
#
_symmetry.space_group_name_H-M   'P 1'
#
loop_
_entity.id
_entity.type
_entity.pdbx_description
1 polymer ?
#
loop_
_entity_poly.entity_id
_entity_poly.type
_entity_poly.pdbx_seq_one_letter_code
_entity_poly.pdbx_strand_id
1 'polypeptide(L)'
;MFHDALVPFAERRIIKMKLDIVGLVGACSYALDCIEAELVHVTNRHGKRVAYISVCMAEKLGIEGKALQDLAICAMLHDNALTQYISEEIQENNILHIALGGSLQGDKNTVVECGGMFNASEDIISENGMAYNPEIIKSIVGSIHKKIGLHCTYGEQNIKKLPFYTDISGAILYHHENADGTGIFGKKWDEIPLFARIIHLCDMVDIMGNSCNFSDESWLRAKEYVGKNRDILFDGDCADAFISVFSEENFLSMSKDKFEKELWKKIPRDKRDCDFKTCMDIADFFAGIVDYKSEFTRNHSLGVAEKAAKLAEFMGYPQADIEKFYMAGALHDIGKMAIGNEILEKPGRLTDEEFSRMKNHAGYTYMILSEVEDFDEVRDWAALHHEKLDGTGYPFGKTAQELSEPERIMACVDIYQALTEARPYKDGMPHDKACSILDDMAQKGWIDASVTDNIRKCFGMPQ
;
A
#
# COMPACT_ATOMS: atom_id res chain seq x y z
N MET A 1 28.37 7.05 37.79
CA MET A 1 28.68 7.43 36.40
C MET A 1 27.65 6.74 35.49
N PHE A 2 26.40 7.18 35.56
CA PHE A 2 25.29 6.78 34.65
C PHE A 2 24.39 8.00 34.51
N HIS A 3 24.83 8.97 33.69
CA HIS A 3 24.06 10.19 33.47
C HIS A 3 24.14 10.61 31.99
N ASP A 4 23.99 9.63 31.07
CA ASP A 4 23.83 9.86 29.63
C ASP A 4 22.66 9.04 29.06
N ALA A 5 21.60 8.90 29.82
CA ALA A 5 20.38 8.27 29.38
C ALA A 5 19.35 9.34 29.04
N LEU A 6 18.87 9.28 27.78
CA LEU A 6 17.75 10.02 27.20
C LEU A 6 18.13 11.17 26.24
N VAL A 7 19.02 10.88 25.29
CA VAL A 7 18.94 11.56 24.00
C VAL A 7 17.76 10.93 23.25
N PRO A 8 16.75 11.71 22.79
CA PRO A 8 15.64 11.18 21.99
C PRO A 8 16.19 10.37 20.80
N PHE A 9 15.53 9.29 20.43
CA PHE A 9 15.90 8.38 19.35
C PHE A 9 16.33 9.11 18.05
N ALA A 10 15.79 10.29 17.79
CA ALA A 10 16.02 11.12 16.62
C ALA A 10 17.39 11.88 16.59
N GLU A 11 18.17 11.89 17.68
CA GLU A 11 19.42 12.71 17.76
C GLU A 11 20.72 11.91 17.77
N ARG A 12 20.65 10.58 17.61
CA ARG A 12 21.85 9.71 17.63
C ARG A 12 22.53 9.64 16.27
N ARG A 13 23.86 9.55 16.27
CA ARG A 13 24.80 9.52 15.12
C ARG A 13 24.20 8.94 13.85
N ILE A 14 24.28 9.72 12.77
CA ILE A 14 23.80 9.43 11.42
C ILE A 14 24.53 8.19 10.85
N ILE A 15 24.06 7.01 11.19
CA ILE A 15 24.27 5.81 10.38
C ILE A 15 23.16 5.83 9.35
N LYS A 16 23.48 5.67 8.08
CA LYS A 16 22.52 5.70 6.99
C LYS A 16 22.31 4.28 6.47
N MET A 17 21.07 3.83 6.46
CA MET A 17 20.68 2.61 5.77
C MET A 17 20.55 2.90 4.26
N LYS A 18 21.07 2.01 3.42
CA LYS A 18 20.85 2.10 1.98
C LYS A 18 19.58 1.36 1.60
N LEU A 19 18.55 2.09 1.15
CA LEU A 19 17.26 1.54 0.77
C LEU A 19 16.98 1.73 -0.73
N ASP A 20 16.55 0.66 -1.37
CA ASP A 20 15.89 0.70 -2.68
C ASP A 20 14.42 1.12 -2.48
N ILE A 21 14.17 2.43 -2.45
CA ILE A 21 12.81 2.97 -2.23
C ILE A 21 11.87 2.55 -3.35
N VAL A 22 12.33 2.58 -4.60
CA VAL A 22 11.51 2.20 -5.76
C VAL A 22 11.12 0.72 -5.69
N GLY A 23 12.08 -0.15 -5.32
CA GLY A 23 11.81 -1.57 -5.12
C GLY A 23 10.85 -1.82 -3.96
N LEU A 24 11.03 -1.14 -2.84
CA LEU A 24 10.14 -1.25 -1.68
C LEU A 24 8.71 -0.80 -2.01
N VAL A 25 8.56 0.35 -2.69
CA VAL A 25 7.26 0.83 -3.17
C VAL A 25 6.64 -0.16 -4.15
N GLY A 26 7.41 -0.66 -5.12
CA GLY A 26 6.92 -1.63 -6.09
C GLY A 26 6.51 -2.97 -5.46
N ALA A 27 7.20 -3.43 -4.43
CA ALA A 27 6.81 -4.61 -3.68
C ALA A 27 5.50 -4.38 -2.90
N CYS A 28 5.41 -3.23 -2.21
CA CYS A 28 4.24 -2.89 -1.41
C CYS A 28 3.03 -2.46 -2.24
N SER A 29 3.21 -1.91 -3.46
CA SER A 29 2.10 -1.58 -4.36
C SER A 29 1.30 -2.83 -4.74
N TYR A 30 1.94 -4.00 -4.85
CA TYR A 30 1.22 -5.25 -5.05
C TYR A 30 0.20 -5.54 -3.94
N ALA A 31 0.53 -5.16 -2.72
CA ALA A 31 -0.37 -5.30 -1.60
C ALA A 31 -1.57 -4.34 -1.70
N LEU A 32 -1.35 -3.10 -2.19
CA LEU A 32 -2.45 -2.15 -2.52
C LEU A 32 -3.33 -2.71 -3.63
N ASP A 33 -2.74 -3.21 -4.72
CA ASP A 33 -3.46 -3.81 -5.84
C ASP A 33 -4.38 -4.98 -5.40
N CYS A 34 -3.98 -5.76 -4.38
CA CYS A 34 -4.84 -6.82 -3.83
C CYS A 34 -6.13 -6.26 -3.21
N ILE A 35 -6.06 -5.08 -2.61
CA ILE A 35 -7.21 -4.41 -2.04
C ILE A 35 -8.10 -3.83 -3.14
N GLU A 36 -7.51 -3.19 -4.13
CA GLU A 36 -8.23 -2.66 -5.28
C GLU A 36 -8.96 -3.77 -6.04
N ALA A 37 -8.30 -4.93 -6.23
CA ALA A 37 -8.92 -6.09 -6.85
C ALA A 37 -10.16 -6.59 -6.08
N GLU A 38 -10.12 -6.55 -4.76
CA GLU A 38 -11.25 -6.94 -3.91
C GLU A 38 -12.40 -5.92 -3.96
N LEU A 39 -12.08 -4.63 -4.01
CA LEU A 39 -13.03 -3.55 -3.82
C LEU A 39 -13.60 -3.00 -5.13
N VAL A 40 -12.77 -2.86 -6.15
CA VAL A 40 -13.13 -2.23 -7.44
C VAL A 40 -13.00 -3.18 -8.63
N HIS A 41 -12.73 -4.47 -8.36
CA HIS A 41 -12.59 -5.51 -9.39
C HIS A 41 -11.54 -5.21 -10.47
N VAL A 42 -10.55 -4.37 -10.15
CA VAL A 42 -9.37 -4.16 -11.00
C VAL A 42 -8.42 -5.35 -10.79
N THR A 43 -7.79 -5.85 -11.85
CA THR A 43 -6.84 -6.95 -11.69
C THR A 43 -5.59 -6.48 -10.96
N ASN A 44 -4.96 -7.38 -10.19
CA ASN A 44 -3.70 -7.13 -9.51
C ASN A 44 -2.67 -6.44 -10.43
N ARG A 45 -1.87 -5.51 -9.87
CA ARG A 45 -0.80 -4.76 -10.54
C ARG A 45 -1.24 -3.48 -11.25
N HIS A 46 -2.39 -2.93 -10.89
CA HIS A 46 -2.88 -1.66 -11.42
C HIS A 46 -1.83 -0.54 -11.28
N GLY A 47 -1.37 -0.26 -10.07
CA GLY A 47 -0.38 0.78 -9.83
C GLY A 47 0.93 0.59 -10.62
N LYS A 48 1.40 -0.66 -10.77
CA LYS A 48 2.58 -0.95 -11.62
C LYS A 48 2.32 -0.73 -13.11
N ARG A 49 1.10 -1.03 -13.60
CA ARG A 49 0.75 -0.77 -15.01
C ARG A 49 0.63 0.72 -15.30
N VAL A 50 0.00 1.48 -14.40
CA VAL A 50 -0.05 2.95 -14.49
C VAL A 50 1.38 3.53 -14.50
N ALA A 51 2.27 3.04 -13.62
CA ALA A 51 3.67 3.42 -13.64
C ALA A 51 4.37 3.03 -14.95
N TYR A 52 4.07 1.86 -15.52
CA TYR A 52 4.67 1.43 -16.80
C TYR A 52 4.30 2.34 -17.95
N ILE A 53 3.03 2.71 -18.08
CA ILE A 53 2.59 3.65 -19.12
C ILE A 53 3.27 5.00 -18.88
N SER A 54 3.28 5.50 -17.64
CA SER A 54 3.90 6.78 -17.26
C SER A 54 5.38 6.87 -17.64
N VAL A 55 6.17 5.84 -17.30
CA VAL A 55 7.61 5.85 -17.60
C VAL A 55 7.91 5.67 -19.10
N CYS A 56 7.01 5.01 -19.85
CA CYS A 56 7.14 4.95 -21.31
C CYS A 56 6.96 6.33 -21.97
N MET A 57 6.15 7.20 -21.40
CA MET A 57 5.89 8.55 -21.89
C MET A 57 6.91 9.58 -21.39
N ALA A 58 7.57 9.30 -20.28
CA ALA A 58 8.35 10.26 -19.50
C ALA A 58 9.42 10.99 -20.30
N GLU A 59 10.24 10.26 -21.08
CA GLU A 59 11.31 10.85 -21.91
C GLU A 59 10.75 11.87 -22.91
N LYS A 60 9.61 11.55 -23.54
CA LYS A 60 8.96 12.46 -24.50
C LYS A 60 8.48 13.74 -23.82
N LEU A 61 8.18 13.69 -22.53
CA LEU A 61 7.71 14.81 -21.71
C LEU A 61 8.86 15.49 -20.94
N GLY A 62 10.12 15.13 -21.23
CA GLY A 62 11.31 15.72 -20.59
C GLY A 62 11.55 15.26 -19.16
N ILE A 63 11.02 14.09 -18.75
CA ILE A 63 11.19 13.52 -17.42
C ILE A 63 12.20 12.38 -17.49
N GLU A 64 13.31 12.50 -16.77
CA GLU A 64 14.40 11.53 -16.75
C GLU A 64 15.10 11.47 -15.38
N GLY A 65 15.98 10.50 -15.19
CA GLY A 65 16.80 10.37 -13.98
C GLY A 65 15.98 10.27 -12.69
N LYS A 66 16.25 11.16 -11.74
CA LYS A 66 15.58 11.16 -10.41
C LYS A 66 14.09 11.52 -10.50
N ALA A 67 13.73 12.42 -11.40
CA ALA A 67 12.31 12.77 -11.60
C ALA A 67 11.52 11.59 -12.16
N LEU A 68 12.15 10.70 -12.95
CA LEU A 68 11.52 9.47 -13.44
C LEU A 68 11.24 8.48 -12.30
N GLN A 69 12.15 8.38 -11.31
CA GLN A 69 11.90 7.58 -10.12
C GLN A 69 10.70 8.12 -9.33
N ASP A 70 10.65 9.43 -9.12
CA ASP A 70 9.57 10.07 -8.36
C ASP A 70 8.23 9.93 -9.09
N LEU A 71 8.18 10.07 -10.42
CA LEU A 71 6.98 9.81 -11.21
C LEU A 71 6.51 8.36 -11.07
N ALA A 72 7.44 7.39 -11.15
CA ALA A 72 7.09 5.98 -11.00
C ALA A 72 6.53 5.67 -9.60
N ILE A 73 7.12 6.24 -8.54
CA ILE A 73 6.63 6.11 -7.16
C ILE A 73 5.22 6.71 -7.03
N CYS A 74 5.01 7.94 -7.53
CA CYS A 74 3.69 8.58 -7.52
C CYS A 74 2.65 7.74 -8.28
N ALA A 75 3.00 7.22 -9.46
CA ALA A 75 2.11 6.40 -10.26
C ALA A 75 1.77 5.05 -9.60
N MET A 76 2.74 4.38 -8.94
CA MET A 76 2.47 3.15 -8.19
C MET A 76 1.62 3.36 -6.94
N LEU A 77 1.61 4.57 -6.39
CA LEU A 77 0.95 4.91 -5.12
C LEU A 77 -0.20 5.92 -5.31
N HIS A 78 -0.69 6.17 -6.53
CA HIS A 78 -1.70 7.20 -6.74
C HIS A 78 -2.98 6.93 -5.94
N ASP A 79 -3.32 5.67 -5.74
CA ASP A 79 -4.49 5.19 -5.00
C ASP A 79 -4.20 4.74 -3.55
N ASN A 80 -3.09 5.22 -2.96
CA ASN A 80 -2.62 4.79 -1.63
C ASN A 80 -3.61 5.06 -0.48
N ALA A 81 -4.62 5.89 -0.66
CA ALA A 81 -5.64 6.20 0.33
C ALA A 81 -6.98 5.50 0.06
N LEU A 82 -7.08 4.64 -0.95
CA LEU A 82 -8.33 3.94 -1.27
C LEU A 82 -8.81 3.07 -0.10
N THR A 83 -7.89 2.39 0.57
CA THR A 83 -8.19 1.58 1.76
C THR A 83 -8.77 2.38 2.90
N GLN A 84 -8.19 3.55 3.18
CA GLN A 84 -8.66 4.45 4.23
C GLN A 84 -10.08 4.92 3.97
N TYR A 85 -10.39 5.20 2.72
CA TYR A 85 -11.67 5.69 2.27
C TYR A 85 -12.75 4.62 2.31
N ILE A 86 -12.44 3.40 1.86
CA ILE A 86 -13.41 2.31 1.74
C ILE A 86 -13.76 1.71 3.10
N SER A 87 -12.84 1.67 4.05
CA SER A 87 -13.13 1.20 5.41
C SER A 87 -14.20 2.08 6.10
N GLU A 88 -14.21 3.37 5.82
CA GLU A 88 -15.24 4.29 6.33
C GLU A 88 -16.61 4.07 5.64
N GLU A 89 -16.64 3.56 4.40
CA GLU A 89 -17.85 3.48 3.57
C GLU A 89 -18.54 2.12 3.56
N ILE A 90 -17.84 1.01 3.76
CA ILE A 90 -18.46 -0.31 3.94
C ILE A 90 -19.43 -0.29 5.12
N GLN A 91 -19.16 0.59 6.11
CA GLN A 91 -20.06 0.82 7.23
C GLN A 91 -21.32 1.63 6.88
N GLU A 92 -21.31 2.44 5.82
CA GLU A 92 -22.40 3.36 5.56
C GLU A 92 -23.32 3.03 4.38
N ASN A 93 -22.88 2.43 3.26
CA ASN A 93 -23.79 2.08 2.14
C ASN A 93 -23.15 1.31 0.96
N ASN A 94 -23.89 0.39 0.36
CA ASN A 94 -23.62 -0.34 -0.88
C ASN A 94 -23.52 0.53 -2.18
N ILE A 95 -23.35 1.84 -2.07
CA ILE A 95 -23.44 2.79 -3.21
C ILE A 95 -22.16 2.77 -4.06
N LEU A 96 -21.00 2.45 -3.48
CA LEU A 96 -19.72 2.42 -4.19
C LEU A 96 -19.69 1.31 -5.26
N HIS A 97 -20.33 0.17 -4.99
CA HIS A 97 -20.44 -0.94 -5.94
C HIS A 97 -21.13 -0.53 -7.26
N ILE A 98 -22.03 0.46 -7.20
CA ILE A 98 -22.73 1.00 -8.36
C ILE A 98 -21.88 2.04 -9.08
N ALA A 99 -21.09 2.82 -8.35
CA ALA A 99 -20.29 3.92 -8.88
C ALA A 99 -19.02 3.48 -9.61
N LEU A 100 -18.42 2.34 -9.20
CA LEU A 100 -17.17 1.81 -9.76
C LEU A 100 -17.38 0.66 -10.76
N GLY A 101 -18.59 0.51 -11.34
CA GLY A 101 -18.88 -0.43 -12.43
C GLY A 101 -19.38 -1.80 -11.99
N GLY A 102 -19.84 -1.95 -10.75
CA GLY A 102 -20.56 -3.14 -10.30
C GLY A 102 -21.89 -3.26 -11.05
N SER A 103 -22.04 -4.23 -11.96
CA SER A 103 -23.29 -4.48 -12.67
C SER A 103 -24.36 -4.91 -11.69
N LEU A 104 -25.47 -4.21 -11.67
CA LEU A 104 -26.75 -4.81 -11.25
C LEU A 104 -26.93 -6.08 -12.08
N GLN A 105 -27.26 -7.20 -11.45
CA GLN A 105 -27.52 -8.48 -12.12
C GLN A 105 -28.53 -8.27 -13.30
N GLY A 106 -28.02 -8.28 -14.50
CA GLY A 106 -28.82 -8.16 -15.69
C GLY A 106 -28.00 -7.67 -16.88
N ASP A 107 -27.54 -8.61 -17.64
CA ASP A 107 -26.98 -8.48 -18.99
C ASP A 107 -25.49 -8.10 -19.12
N LYS A 108 -24.74 -9.03 -19.72
CA LYS A 108 -23.27 -9.00 -19.89
C LYS A 108 -22.74 -7.96 -20.90
N ASN A 109 -23.58 -7.04 -21.38
CA ASN A 109 -23.22 -6.10 -22.45
C ASN A 109 -23.28 -4.62 -22.08
N THR A 110 -23.55 -4.26 -20.84
CA THR A 110 -23.49 -2.86 -20.43
C THR A 110 -22.12 -2.57 -19.84
N VAL A 111 -21.16 -2.25 -20.69
CA VAL A 111 -19.90 -1.59 -20.28
C VAL A 111 -20.30 -0.17 -19.87
N VAL A 112 -20.43 0.07 -18.59
CA VAL A 112 -20.47 1.43 -18.08
C VAL A 112 -19.07 2.00 -18.34
N GLU A 113 -18.97 2.90 -19.29
CA GLU A 113 -17.72 3.63 -19.57
C GLU A 113 -17.36 4.43 -18.32
N CYS A 114 -16.37 3.96 -17.56
CA CYS A 114 -15.89 4.65 -16.36
C CYS A 114 -15.45 6.10 -16.64
N GLY A 115 -15.02 6.39 -17.87
CA GLY A 115 -14.73 7.76 -18.32
C GLY A 115 -15.95 8.66 -18.48
N GLY A 116 -17.15 8.12 -18.68
CA GLY A 116 -18.40 8.89 -18.76
C GLY A 116 -18.99 9.25 -17.40
N MET A 117 -18.57 8.59 -16.31
CA MET A 117 -19.10 8.85 -14.96
C MET A 117 -18.72 10.22 -14.40
N PHE A 118 -17.57 10.76 -14.79
CA PHE A 118 -17.14 12.09 -14.34
C PHE A 118 -17.79 13.22 -15.14
N ASN A 119 -18.26 12.92 -16.34
CA ASN A 119 -19.09 13.81 -17.17
C ASN A 119 -20.53 13.31 -17.24
N ALA A 120 -21.10 12.75 -16.17
CA ALA A 120 -22.50 12.35 -16.11
C ALA A 120 -23.41 13.57 -16.31
N SER A 121 -23.33 14.15 -17.50
CA SER A 121 -24.39 14.92 -18.13
C SER A 121 -25.54 13.98 -18.49
N GLU A 122 -26.68 14.48 -18.52
CA GLU A 122 -28.03 13.90 -18.69
C GLU A 122 -28.20 12.67 -19.62
N ASP A 123 -27.17 12.25 -20.37
CA ASP A 123 -27.22 11.24 -21.41
C ASP A 123 -27.22 9.77 -20.92
N ILE A 124 -26.69 9.47 -19.72
CA ILE A 124 -26.71 8.10 -19.16
C ILE A 124 -28.09 7.63 -18.77
N ILE A 125 -29.04 8.55 -18.67
CA ILE A 125 -30.41 8.30 -18.22
C ILE A 125 -31.33 7.80 -19.36
N SER A 126 -30.93 7.99 -20.62
CA SER A 126 -31.81 7.77 -21.76
C SER A 126 -31.87 6.33 -22.28
N GLU A 127 -30.87 5.48 -22.04
CA GLU A 127 -30.82 4.14 -22.64
C GLU A 127 -31.56 3.04 -21.84
N ASN A 128 -31.80 3.21 -20.54
CA ASN A 128 -32.39 2.16 -19.68
C ASN A 128 -33.85 2.42 -19.24
N GLY A 129 -34.50 3.48 -19.70
CA GLY A 129 -35.93 3.67 -19.50
C GLY A 129 -36.43 3.89 -18.07
N MET A 130 -35.56 4.10 -17.09
CA MET A 130 -35.92 4.46 -15.71
C MET A 130 -35.75 5.96 -15.52
N ALA A 131 -36.83 6.67 -15.27
CA ALA A 131 -36.82 8.08 -14.91
C ALA A 131 -36.32 8.25 -13.47
N TYR A 132 -35.00 8.54 -13.32
CA TYR A 132 -34.44 8.92 -12.02
C TYR A 132 -34.70 10.40 -11.73
N ASN A 133 -34.94 10.70 -10.44
CA ASN A 133 -35.09 12.10 -9.99
C ASN A 133 -33.76 12.83 -10.17
N PRO A 134 -33.67 13.95 -10.92
CA PRO A 134 -32.44 14.70 -11.17
C PRO A 134 -31.72 15.16 -9.88
N GLU A 135 -32.50 15.43 -8.82
CA GLU A 135 -31.91 15.82 -7.51
C GLU A 135 -31.20 14.65 -6.82
N ILE A 136 -31.69 13.43 -6.97
CA ILE A 136 -31.06 12.23 -6.45
C ILE A 136 -29.76 11.97 -7.19
N ILE A 137 -29.74 12.09 -8.51
CA ILE A 137 -28.53 11.94 -9.32
C ILE A 137 -27.50 12.99 -8.94
N LYS A 138 -27.89 14.25 -8.83
CA LYS A 138 -27.00 15.34 -8.42
C LYS A 138 -26.44 15.10 -7.01
N SER A 139 -27.23 14.56 -6.10
CA SER A 139 -26.79 14.20 -4.74
C SER A 139 -25.78 13.05 -4.77
N ILE A 140 -26.02 12.01 -5.60
CA ILE A 140 -25.10 10.86 -5.76
C ILE A 140 -23.79 11.33 -6.37
N VAL A 141 -23.82 12.07 -7.47
CA VAL A 141 -22.63 12.62 -8.13
C VAL A 141 -21.85 13.53 -7.18
N GLY A 142 -22.53 14.40 -6.43
CA GLY A 142 -21.89 15.25 -5.42
C GLY A 142 -21.25 14.48 -4.27
N SER A 143 -21.87 13.35 -3.86
CA SER A 143 -21.29 12.45 -2.88
C SER A 143 -20.03 11.77 -3.43
N ILE A 144 -20.06 11.27 -4.65
CA ILE A 144 -18.93 10.63 -5.33
C ILE A 144 -17.76 11.63 -5.47
N HIS A 145 -18.00 12.85 -5.97
CA HIS A 145 -16.98 13.88 -6.10
C HIS A 145 -16.34 14.24 -4.76
N LYS A 146 -17.15 14.41 -3.72
CA LYS A 146 -16.64 14.67 -2.37
C LYS A 146 -15.70 13.56 -1.91
N LYS A 147 -16.05 12.34 -2.19
CA LYS A 147 -15.35 11.15 -1.77
C LYS A 147 -14.03 10.97 -2.51
N ILE A 148 -14.03 11.13 -3.83
CA ILE A 148 -12.78 11.11 -4.62
C ILE A 148 -11.85 12.25 -4.17
N GLY A 149 -12.39 13.43 -3.85
CA GLY A 149 -11.62 14.54 -3.30
C GLY A 149 -10.94 14.21 -1.97
N LEU A 150 -11.60 13.43 -1.09
CA LEU A 150 -11.00 12.95 0.15
C LEU A 150 -9.87 11.94 -0.10
N HIS A 151 -10.10 10.95 -0.99
CA HIS A 151 -9.08 10.00 -1.42
C HIS A 151 -7.81 10.69 -1.93
N CYS A 152 -7.95 11.65 -2.86
CA CYS A 152 -6.83 12.43 -3.36
C CYS A 152 -6.11 13.23 -2.25
N THR A 153 -6.89 13.83 -1.33
CA THR A 153 -6.34 14.64 -0.23
C THR A 153 -5.55 13.81 0.76
N TYR A 154 -6.08 12.67 1.19
CA TYR A 154 -5.37 11.76 2.09
C TYR A 154 -4.17 11.11 1.39
N GLY A 155 -4.32 10.70 0.13
CA GLY A 155 -3.24 10.15 -0.66
C GLY A 155 -2.04 11.10 -0.77
N GLU A 156 -2.30 12.36 -1.06
CA GLU A 156 -1.27 13.42 -1.07
C GLU A 156 -0.60 13.60 0.29
N GLN A 157 -1.35 13.52 1.38
CA GLN A 157 -0.79 13.64 2.73
C GLN A 157 0.09 12.44 3.09
N ASN A 158 -0.35 11.24 2.73
CA ASN A 158 0.35 10.00 3.03
C ASN A 158 1.72 9.95 2.37
N ILE A 159 1.82 10.25 1.07
CA ILE A 159 3.08 10.15 0.32
C ILE A 159 4.15 11.15 0.78
N LYS A 160 3.80 12.23 1.49
CA LYS A 160 4.76 13.20 2.04
C LYS A 160 5.76 12.60 3.02
N LYS A 161 5.49 11.42 3.55
CA LYS A 161 6.41 10.67 4.39
C LYS A 161 7.56 10.04 3.59
N LEU A 162 7.39 9.86 2.29
CA LEU A 162 8.40 9.25 1.45
C LEU A 162 9.43 10.29 0.97
N PRO A 163 10.72 9.89 0.85
CA PRO A 163 11.77 10.80 0.41
C PRO A 163 11.79 10.94 -1.11
N PHE A 164 11.19 11.99 -1.64
CA PHE A 164 11.27 12.33 -3.06
C PHE A 164 12.50 13.18 -3.39
N TYR A 165 12.95 13.15 -4.63
CA TYR A 165 14.04 13.98 -5.13
C TYR A 165 13.57 15.31 -5.68
N THR A 166 12.34 15.33 -6.22
CA THR A 166 11.73 16.51 -6.85
C THR A 166 10.49 16.93 -6.08
N ASP A 167 9.98 18.11 -6.39
CA ASP A 167 8.69 18.54 -5.85
C ASP A 167 7.57 17.75 -6.53
N ILE A 168 6.87 16.94 -5.74
CA ILE A 168 5.73 16.13 -6.17
C ILE A 168 4.39 16.71 -5.72
N SER A 169 4.39 17.95 -5.21
CA SER A 169 3.20 18.59 -4.68
C SER A 169 2.06 18.61 -5.70
N GLY A 170 0.93 18.09 -5.31
CA GLY A 170 -0.27 17.98 -6.15
C GLY A 170 -0.26 16.81 -7.14
N ALA A 171 0.78 15.97 -7.17
CA ALA A 171 0.82 14.80 -8.06
C ALA A 171 -0.32 13.83 -7.77
N ILE A 172 -0.58 13.56 -6.50
CA ILE A 172 -1.69 12.70 -6.07
C ILE A 172 -2.97 13.51 -5.86
N LEU A 173 -2.87 14.73 -5.33
CA LEU A 173 -4.05 15.56 -5.07
C LEU A 173 -4.88 15.81 -6.34
N TYR A 174 -4.22 15.99 -7.49
CA TYR A 174 -4.86 16.42 -8.73
C TYR A 174 -4.91 15.33 -9.82
N HIS A 175 -4.63 14.07 -9.48
CA HIS A 175 -4.61 12.99 -10.50
C HIS A 175 -5.99 12.63 -11.08
N HIS A 176 -7.07 13.18 -10.56
CA HIS A 176 -8.43 13.09 -11.12
C HIS A 176 -8.93 14.43 -11.69
N GLU A 177 -8.05 15.39 -11.93
CA GLU A 177 -8.43 16.65 -12.58
C GLU A 177 -8.47 16.51 -14.10
N ASN A 178 -9.47 17.11 -14.71
CA ASN A 178 -9.61 17.22 -16.16
C ASN A 178 -8.91 18.48 -16.67
N ALA A 179 -8.31 18.41 -17.85
CA ALA A 179 -7.56 19.52 -18.44
C ALA A 179 -8.41 20.79 -18.63
N ASP A 180 -9.71 20.65 -18.89
CA ASP A 180 -10.65 21.76 -19.08
C ASP A 180 -11.17 22.39 -17.77
N GLY A 181 -10.83 21.81 -16.62
CA GLY A 181 -11.26 22.28 -15.29
C GLY A 181 -12.61 21.75 -14.83
N THR A 182 -13.13 20.71 -15.46
CA THR A 182 -14.35 20.01 -15.01
C THR A 182 -14.09 18.93 -13.98
N GLY A 183 -12.83 18.80 -13.50
CA GLY A 183 -12.44 17.85 -12.46
C GLY A 183 -12.92 18.25 -11.07
N ILE A 184 -12.46 17.48 -10.05
CA ILE A 184 -12.98 17.52 -8.69
C ILE A 184 -12.66 18.86 -7.98
N PHE A 185 -11.45 19.38 -8.18
CA PHE A 185 -10.98 20.62 -7.56
C PHE A 185 -11.09 21.83 -8.51
N GLY A 186 -11.54 21.62 -9.75
CA GLY A 186 -11.73 22.66 -10.75
C GLY A 186 -10.45 23.29 -11.26
N LYS A 187 -9.31 22.60 -11.16
CA LYS A 187 -8.02 23.04 -11.67
C LYS A 187 -7.97 22.87 -13.17
N LYS A 188 -7.37 23.86 -13.85
CA LYS A 188 -7.19 23.83 -15.28
C LYS A 188 -5.74 23.48 -15.61
N TRP A 189 -5.55 22.99 -16.77
CA TRP A 189 -4.36 22.55 -17.47
C TRP A 189 -3.01 23.01 -16.87
N ASP A 190 -2.74 24.33 -16.80
CA ASP A 190 -1.51 24.91 -16.28
C ASP A 190 -1.41 24.93 -14.75
N GLU A 191 -2.54 24.76 -14.05
CA GLU A 191 -2.61 24.66 -12.59
C GLU A 191 -2.42 23.19 -12.10
N ILE A 192 -2.49 22.21 -13.02
CA ILE A 192 -2.34 20.78 -12.70
C ILE A 192 -0.88 20.38 -12.90
N PRO A 193 -0.17 19.88 -11.87
CA PRO A 193 1.21 19.40 -12.01
C PRO A 193 1.36 18.33 -13.10
N LEU A 194 2.50 18.33 -13.78
CA LEU A 194 2.73 17.41 -14.89
C LEU A 194 2.57 15.92 -14.48
N PHE A 195 3.02 15.54 -13.28
CA PHE A 195 2.87 14.17 -12.80
C PHE A 195 1.39 13.79 -12.68
N ALA A 196 0.55 14.67 -12.13
CA ALA A 196 -0.88 14.44 -12.04
C ALA A 196 -1.54 14.25 -13.41
N ARG A 197 -1.19 15.09 -14.41
CA ARG A 197 -1.68 14.99 -15.79
C ARG A 197 -1.30 13.65 -16.44
N ILE A 198 -0.06 13.20 -16.22
CA ILE A 198 0.41 11.90 -16.72
C ILE A 198 -0.35 10.76 -16.05
N ILE A 199 -0.43 10.77 -14.72
CA ILE A 199 -1.10 9.71 -13.94
C ILE A 199 -2.56 9.62 -14.34
N HIS A 200 -3.29 10.75 -14.47
CA HIS A 200 -4.68 10.78 -14.91
C HIS A 200 -4.91 10.03 -16.23
N LEU A 201 -4.11 10.33 -17.24
CA LEU A 201 -4.19 9.65 -18.54
C LEU A 201 -3.87 8.16 -18.42
N CYS A 202 -2.78 7.82 -17.70
CA CYS A 202 -2.30 6.45 -17.59
C CYS A 202 -3.27 5.55 -16.80
N ASP A 203 -3.88 6.07 -15.76
CA ASP A 203 -4.92 5.41 -14.97
C ASP A 203 -6.12 5.07 -15.85
N MET A 204 -6.66 6.05 -16.58
CA MET A 204 -7.78 5.83 -17.49
C MET A 204 -7.48 4.80 -18.58
N VAL A 205 -6.27 4.83 -19.15
CA VAL A 205 -5.83 3.83 -20.15
C VAL A 205 -5.76 2.44 -19.55
N ASP A 206 -5.27 2.31 -18.31
CA ASP A 206 -5.17 1.02 -17.63
C ASP A 206 -6.56 0.44 -17.30
N ILE A 207 -7.47 1.25 -16.78
CA ILE A 207 -8.85 0.85 -16.49
C ILE A 207 -9.53 0.34 -17.75
N MET A 208 -9.41 1.07 -18.88
CA MET A 208 -9.98 0.65 -20.17
C MET A 208 -9.36 -0.66 -20.68
N GLY A 209 -8.05 -0.83 -20.54
CA GLY A 209 -7.35 -2.05 -20.92
C GLY A 209 -7.79 -3.24 -20.07
N ASN A 210 -7.82 -3.05 -18.76
CA ASN A 210 -8.15 -4.08 -17.79
C ASN A 210 -9.56 -4.63 -17.96
N SER A 211 -10.56 -3.77 -18.22
CA SER A 211 -11.96 -4.17 -18.45
C SER A 211 -12.14 -5.17 -19.61
N CYS A 212 -11.21 -5.20 -20.56
CA CYS A 212 -11.20 -6.08 -21.74
C CYS A 212 -9.96 -6.96 -21.83
N ASN A 213 -9.28 -7.21 -20.70
CA ASN A 213 -8.08 -8.04 -20.60
C ASN A 213 -6.98 -7.65 -21.61
N PHE A 214 -6.78 -6.34 -21.84
CA PHE A 214 -5.75 -5.78 -22.73
C PHE A 214 -5.74 -6.41 -24.12
N SER A 215 -6.89 -6.40 -24.80
CA SER A 215 -7.06 -6.90 -26.17
C SER A 215 -6.74 -5.82 -27.22
N ASP A 216 -6.55 -6.25 -28.49
CA ASP A 216 -6.38 -5.34 -29.63
C ASP A 216 -7.52 -4.33 -29.74
N GLU A 217 -8.76 -4.80 -29.49
CA GLU A 217 -9.95 -3.94 -29.52
C GLU A 217 -9.89 -2.88 -28.41
N SER A 218 -9.47 -3.25 -27.19
CA SER A 218 -9.34 -2.29 -26.08
C SER A 218 -8.21 -1.29 -26.32
N TRP A 219 -7.13 -1.69 -27.03
CA TRP A 219 -6.08 -0.77 -27.46
C TRP A 219 -6.61 0.31 -28.41
N LEU A 220 -7.34 -0.12 -29.42
CA LEU A 220 -7.91 0.83 -30.40
C LEU A 220 -8.88 1.81 -29.73
N ARG A 221 -9.73 1.30 -28.83
CA ARG A 221 -10.66 2.14 -28.04
C ARG A 221 -9.92 3.11 -27.13
N ALA A 222 -8.92 2.67 -26.38
CA ALA A 222 -8.13 3.54 -25.51
C ALA A 222 -7.45 4.65 -26.31
N LYS A 223 -6.82 4.31 -27.43
CA LYS A 223 -6.16 5.28 -28.31
C LYS A 223 -7.13 6.30 -28.91
N GLU A 224 -8.30 5.86 -29.36
CA GLU A 224 -9.35 6.73 -29.88
C GLU A 224 -9.91 7.63 -28.77
N TYR A 225 -10.14 7.08 -27.58
CA TYR A 225 -10.64 7.81 -26.43
C TYR A 225 -9.69 8.92 -26.00
N VAL A 226 -8.40 8.62 -25.89
CA VAL A 226 -7.37 9.61 -25.55
C VAL A 226 -7.33 10.72 -26.62
N GLY A 227 -7.37 10.35 -27.93
CA GLY A 227 -7.35 11.33 -29.00
C GLY A 227 -8.58 12.24 -29.03
N LYS A 228 -9.78 11.69 -28.76
CA LYS A 228 -11.04 12.47 -28.72
C LYS A 228 -11.12 13.42 -27.52
N ASN A 229 -10.52 13.04 -26.41
CA ASN A 229 -10.58 13.80 -25.15
C ASN A 229 -9.30 14.65 -24.92
N ARG A 230 -8.47 14.83 -25.95
CA ARG A 230 -7.34 15.73 -25.95
C ARG A 230 -7.77 17.16 -25.63
N ASP A 231 -7.11 17.83 -24.69
CA ASP A 231 -7.41 19.19 -24.22
C ASP A 231 -8.80 19.34 -23.53
N ILE A 232 -9.51 18.23 -23.28
CA ILE A 232 -10.77 18.18 -22.53
C ILE A 232 -10.51 17.46 -21.21
N LEU A 233 -10.35 16.14 -21.24
CA LEU A 233 -9.99 15.35 -20.05
C LEU A 233 -8.48 15.31 -19.87
N PHE A 234 -7.74 15.13 -20.94
CA PHE A 234 -6.29 14.91 -20.93
C PHE A 234 -5.52 16.12 -21.46
N ASP A 235 -4.42 16.39 -20.79
CA ASP A 235 -3.44 17.35 -21.30
C ASP A 235 -2.98 16.98 -22.70
N GLY A 236 -2.92 17.97 -23.62
CA GLY A 236 -2.60 17.73 -25.02
C GLY A 236 -1.22 17.16 -25.24
N ASP A 237 -0.22 17.60 -24.48
CA ASP A 237 1.15 17.10 -24.60
C ASP A 237 1.26 15.66 -24.07
N CYS A 238 0.53 15.33 -22.99
CA CYS A 238 0.43 13.97 -22.48
C CYS A 238 -0.29 13.03 -23.46
N ALA A 239 -1.39 13.47 -24.06
CA ALA A 239 -2.12 12.70 -25.08
C ALA A 239 -1.24 12.44 -26.32
N ASP A 240 -0.53 13.46 -26.83
CA ASP A 240 0.38 13.35 -27.97
C ASP A 240 1.58 12.44 -27.64
N ALA A 241 2.13 12.53 -26.43
CA ALA A 241 3.18 11.63 -25.96
C ALA A 241 2.69 10.18 -25.94
N PHE A 242 1.55 9.89 -25.30
CA PHE A 242 0.97 8.55 -25.26
C PHE A 242 0.79 7.97 -26.67
N ILE A 243 0.11 8.68 -27.55
CA ILE A 243 -0.19 8.21 -28.91
C ILE A 243 1.09 7.96 -29.72
N SER A 244 2.15 8.75 -29.49
CA SER A 244 3.38 8.67 -30.26
C SER A 244 4.36 7.59 -29.80
N VAL A 245 4.40 7.26 -28.48
CA VAL A 245 5.44 6.39 -27.92
C VAL A 245 4.92 5.09 -27.31
N PHE A 246 3.67 5.04 -26.88
CA PHE A 246 3.11 3.83 -26.29
C PHE A 246 2.49 2.96 -27.38
N SER A 247 3.11 1.79 -27.62
CA SER A 247 2.72 0.91 -28.71
C SER A 247 1.65 -0.09 -28.31
N GLU A 248 0.96 -0.66 -29.30
CA GLU A 248 0.05 -1.78 -29.11
C GLU A 248 0.74 -2.97 -28.42
N GLU A 249 1.98 -3.30 -28.80
CA GLU A 249 2.75 -4.35 -28.14
C GLU A 249 2.94 -4.09 -26.65
N ASN A 250 3.25 -2.84 -26.26
CA ASN A 250 3.36 -2.42 -24.87
C ASN A 250 2.05 -2.64 -24.13
N PHE A 251 0.93 -2.20 -24.72
CA PHE A 251 -0.39 -2.34 -24.13
C PHE A 251 -0.79 -3.81 -23.94
N LEU A 252 -0.67 -4.63 -24.99
CA LEU A 252 -0.98 -6.06 -24.91
C LEU A 252 -0.10 -6.82 -23.91
N SER A 253 1.14 -6.35 -23.71
CA SER A 253 2.06 -6.94 -22.73
C SER A 253 1.59 -6.79 -21.27
N MET A 254 0.71 -5.82 -21.00
CA MET A 254 0.20 -5.55 -19.65
C MET A 254 -0.76 -6.62 -19.11
N SER A 255 -1.33 -7.45 -20.00
CA SER A 255 -2.08 -8.65 -19.59
C SER A 255 -1.19 -9.77 -19.00
N LYS A 256 0.12 -9.63 -19.11
CA LYS A 256 1.12 -10.65 -18.72
C LYS A 256 2.21 -10.02 -17.85
N ASP A 257 2.88 -10.83 -17.02
CA ASP A 257 3.97 -10.40 -16.12
C ASP A 257 5.19 -9.79 -16.85
N LYS A 258 5.22 -9.88 -18.17
CA LYS A 258 6.35 -9.41 -18.97
C LYS A 258 6.57 -7.90 -18.88
N PHE A 259 5.51 -7.10 -18.73
CA PHE A 259 5.61 -5.64 -18.63
C PHE A 259 6.40 -5.19 -17.39
N GLU A 260 6.32 -5.92 -16.27
CA GLU A 260 7.07 -5.56 -15.05
C GLU A 260 8.57 -5.57 -15.27
N LYS A 261 9.08 -6.54 -16.04
CA LYS A 261 10.51 -6.58 -16.38
C LYS A 261 10.94 -5.38 -17.20
N GLU A 262 10.08 -4.90 -18.10
CA GLU A 262 10.34 -3.71 -18.90
C GLU A 262 10.20 -2.43 -18.05
N LEU A 263 9.26 -2.39 -17.11
CA LEU A 263 9.14 -1.29 -16.14
C LEU A 263 10.44 -1.12 -15.35
N TRP A 264 10.94 -2.21 -14.75
CA TRP A 264 12.15 -2.17 -13.92
C TRP A 264 13.44 -1.85 -14.69
N LYS A 265 13.49 -2.11 -16.00
CA LYS A 265 14.61 -1.69 -16.86
C LYS A 265 14.62 -0.19 -17.14
N LYS A 266 13.45 0.45 -17.13
CA LYS A 266 13.30 1.88 -17.45
C LYS A 266 13.56 2.77 -16.25
N ILE A 267 13.26 2.30 -15.03
CA ILE A 267 13.40 3.10 -13.82
C ILE A 267 14.81 2.90 -13.24
N PRO A 268 15.61 3.97 -13.06
CA PRO A 268 16.85 3.87 -12.31
C PRO A 268 16.57 3.41 -10.86
N ARG A 269 17.24 2.35 -10.41
CA ARG A 269 17.09 1.81 -9.04
C ARG A 269 18.30 2.16 -8.19
N ASP A 270 18.45 3.43 -7.86
CA ASP A 270 19.52 3.90 -6.99
C ASP A 270 19.11 3.72 -5.52
N LYS A 271 19.97 3.05 -4.73
CA LYS A 271 19.78 2.97 -3.28
C LYS A 271 20.03 4.33 -2.65
N ARG A 272 19.09 4.79 -1.84
CA ARG A 272 19.18 6.06 -1.11
C ARG A 272 19.80 5.83 0.27
N ASP A 273 20.69 6.74 0.67
CA ASP A 273 21.17 6.82 2.05
C ASP A 273 20.08 7.45 2.93
N CYS A 274 19.30 6.61 3.62
CA CYS A 274 18.24 7.02 4.53
C CYS A 274 18.78 7.07 5.96
N ASP A 275 18.55 8.16 6.67
CA ASP A 275 18.75 8.20 8.12
C ASP A 275 17.62 7.44 8.83
N PHE A 276 17.76 7.20 10.11
CA PHE A 276 16.79 6.42 10.89
C PHE A 276 15.40 7.04 10.84
N LYS A 277 15.31 8.37 10.89
CA LYS A 277 14.01 9.06 10.79
C LYS A 277 13.34 8.78 9.44
N THR A 278 14.07 8.86 8.36
CA THR A 278 13.54 8.53 7.01
C THR A 278 13.08 7.08 6.94
N CYS A 279 13.84 6.14 7.52
CA CYS A 279 13.43 4.72 7.61
C CYS A 279 12.12 4.56 8.39
N MET A 280 11.98 5.26 9.52
CA MET A 280 10.73 5.29 10.30
C MET A 280 9.57 5.86 9.48
N ASP A 281 9.75 7.01 8.82
CA ASP A 281 8.70 7.66 8.03
C ASP A 281 8.21 6.75 6.88
N ILE A 282 9.13 6.01 6.23
CA ILE A 282 8.80 5.01 5.21
C ILE A 282 8.03 3.82 5.81
N ALA A 283 8.52 3.27 6.91
CA ALA A 283 7.90 2.16 7.61
C ALA A 283 6.49 2.52 8.10
N ASP A 284 6.33 3.71 8.68
CA ASP A 284 5.05 4.26 9.14
C ASP A 284 4.07 4.50 7.99
N PHE A 285 4.57 4.85 6.80
CA PHE A 285 3.73 4.96 5.61
C PHE A 285 3.11 3.61 5.26
N PHE A 286 3.92 2.55 5.14
CA PHE A 286 3.42 1.23 4.78
C PHE A 286 2.60 0.57 5.88
N ALA A 287 3.01 0.70 7.16
CA ALA A 287 2.22 0.25 8.29
C ALA A 287 0.83 0.92 8.31
N GLY A 288 0.79 2.24 8.03
CA GLY A 288 -0.46 2.99 7.93
C GLY A 288 -1.42 2.43 6.87
N ILE A 289 -0.91 2.04 5.70
CA ILE A 289 -1.73 1.43 4.64
C ILE A 289 -2.32 0.09 5.10
N VAL A 290 -1.52 -0.76 5.75
CA VAL A 290 -2.00 -2.04 6.33
C VAL A 290 -3.07 -1.78 7.41
N ASP A 291 -2.79 -0.82 8.27
CA ASP A 291 -3.61 -0.52 9.43
C ASP A 291 -4.97 0.12 9.04
N TYR A 292 -5.05 0.82 7.90
CA TYR A 292 -6.33 1.32 7.39
C TYR A 292 -7.28 0.19 6.93
N LYS A 293 -6.76 -0.98 6.60
CA LYS A 293 -7.59 -2.14 6.25
C LYS A 293 -8.32 -2.72 7.47
N SER A 294 -7.84 -2.47 8.70
CA SER A 294 -8.48 -2.94 9.93
C SER A 294 -8.26 -1.94 11.08
N GLU A 295 -9.34 -1.41 11.66
CA GLU A 295 -9.27 -0.53 12.85
C GLU A 295 -8.53 -1.15 14.06
N PHE A 296 -8.42 -2.49 14.08
CA PHE A 296 -7.79 -3.22 15.17
C PHE A 296 -6.26 -3.27 15.09
N THR A 297 -5.67 -2.89 13.94
CA THR A 297 -4.23 -3.02 13.70
C THR A 297 -3.49 -1.68 13.73
N ARG A 298 -4.21 -0.54 13.72
CA ARG A 298 -3.62 0.81 13.53
C ARG A 298 -2.44 1.17 14.44
N ASN A 299 -2.39 0.66 15.65
CA ASN A 299 -1.30 0.92 16.59
C ASN A 299 -0.42 -0.31 16.81
N HIS A 300 -0.80 -1.47 16.23
CA HIS A 300 -0.12 -2.73 16.48
C HIS A 300 1.24 -2.78 15.80
N SER A 301 1.29 -2.56 14.49
CA SER A 301 2.54 -2.67 13.70
C SER A 301 3.60 -1.68 14.17
N LEU A 302 3.21 -0.43 14.47
CA LEU A 302 4.12 0.56 15.04
C LEU A 302 4.54 0.22 16.47
N GLY A 303 3.63 -0.32 17.28
CA GLY A 303 3.94 -0.79 18.62
C GLY A 303 4.93 -1.96 18.63
N VAL A 304 4.85 -2.87 17.65
CA VAL A 304 5.84 -3.95 17.44
C VAL A 304 7.17 -3.34 17.01
N ALA A 305 7.18 -2.41 16.05
CA ALA A 305 8.39 -1.74 15.56
C ALA A 305 9.17 -1.03 16.68
N GLU A 306 8.48 -0.20 17.46
CA GLU A 306 9.09 0.52 18.60
C GLU A 306 9.65 -0.43 19.66
N LYS A 307 8.90 -1.49 20.00
CA LYS A 307 9.33 -2.45 21.00
C LYS A 307 10.48 -3.33 20.53
N ALA A 308 10.46 -3.75 19.25
CA ALA A 308 11.55 -4.52 18.66
C ALA A 308 12.85 -3.71 18.63
N ALA A 309 12.81 -2.46 18.19
CA ALA A 309 13.96 -1.56 18.20
C ALA A 309 14.46 -1.28 19.61
N LYS A 310 13.55 -1.00 20.58
CA LYS A 310 13.93 -0.76 21.99
C LYS A 310 14.54 -2.00 22.66
N LEU A 311 14.02 -3.19 22.38
CA LEU A 311 14.56 -4.43 22.90
C LEU A 311 15.93 -4.73 22.29
N ALA A 312 16.11 -4.53 20.99
CA ALA A 312 17.40 -4.68 20.32
C ALA A 312 18.45 -3.72 20.88
N GLU A 313 18.09 -2.45 21.14
CA GLU A 313 18.96 -1.49 21.81
C GLU A 313 19.34 -1.96 23.23
N PHE A 314 18.36 -2.44 24.02
CA PHE A 314 18.58 -2.98 25.36
C PHE A 314 19.53 -4.19 25.34
N MET A 315 19.43 -5.03 24.32
CA MET A 315 20.29 -6.21 24.13
C MET A 315 21.67 -5.86 23.55
N GLY A 316 21.93 -4.59 23.20
CA GLY A 316 23.22 -4.11 22.72
C GLY A 316 23.48 -4.33 21.23
N TYR A 317 22.44 -4.49 20.43
CA TYR A 317 22.56 -4.56 18.97
C TYR A 317 23.14 -3.27 18.39
N PRO A 318 23.90 -3.35 17.28
CA PRO A 318 24.38 -2.17 16.57
C PRO A 318 23.22 -1.37 15.99
N GLN A 319 23.41 -0.05 15.81
CA GLN A 319 22.38 0.87 15.34
C GLN A 319 21.74 0.42 14.00
N ALA A 320 22.54 -0.11 13.08
CA ALA A 320 22.03 -0.60 11.79
C ALA A 320 21.01 -1.75 11.95
N ASP A 321 21.21 -2.62 12.94
CA ASP A 321 20.27 -3.72 13.19
C ASP A 321 19.04 -3.23 13.96
N ILE A 322 19.18 -2.23 14.85
CA ILE A 322 18.04 -1.56 15.50
C ILE A 322 17.10 -0.96 14.46
N GLU A 323 17.64 -0.34 13.40
CA GLU A 323 16.86 0.19 12.27
C GLU A 323 16.14 -0.92 11.50
N LYS A 324 16.81 -2.06 11.26
CA LYS A 324 16.17 -3.23 10.63
C LYS A 324 15.07 -3.83 11.50
N PHE A 325 15.24 -3.90 12.83
CA PHE A 325 14.19 -4.33 13.75
C PHE A 325 12.97 -3.44 13.67
N TYR A 326 13.17 -2.12 13.59
CA TYR A 326 12.05 -1.18 13.41
C TYR A 326 11.31 -1.46 12.11
N MET A 327 12.04 -1.55 10.99
CA MET A 327 11.46 -1.84 9.68
C MET A 327 10.73 -3.19 9.66
N ALA A 328 11.35 -4.23 10.22
CA ALA A 328 10.74 -5.56 10.29
C ALA A 328 9.44 -5.54 11.11
N GLY A 329 9.45 -4.84 12.25
CA GLY A 329 8.26 -4.69 13.09
C GLY A 329 7.12 -3.94 12.41
N ALA A 330 7.42 -2.86 11.69
CA ALA A 330 6.41 -2.09 10.98
C ALA A 330 5.83 -2.84 9.76
N LEU A 331 6.62 -3.71 9.14
CA LEU A 331 6.24 -4.43 7.91
C LEU A 331 5.82 -5.90 8.14
N HIS A 332 5.86 -6.42 9.39
CA HIS A 332 5.63 -7.84 9.66
C HIS A 332 4.28 -8.35 9.15
N ASP A 333 3.29 -7.50 9.19
CA ASP A 333 1.90 -7.77 8.82
C ASP A 333 1.51 -7.29 7.42
N ILE A 334 2.45 -6.82 6.58
CA ILE A 334 2.12 -6.27 5.26
C ILE A 334 1.37 -7.26 4.36
N GLY A 335 1.60 -8.54 4.55
CA GLY A 335 0.89 -9.60 3.84
C GLY A 335 -0.60 -9.73 4.21
N LYS A 336 -1.08 -9.09 5.28
CA LYS A 336 -2.52 -9.01 5.61
C LYS A 336 -3.31 -8.28 4.53
N MET A 337 -2.67 -7.42 3.75
CA MET A 337 -3.30 -6.77 2.62
C MET A 337 -3.82 -7.74 1.56
N ALA A 338 -3.18 -8.91 1.41
CA ALA A 338 -3.62 -9.98 0.53
C ALA A 338 -4.67 -10.93 1.17
N ILE A 339 -5.11 -10.64 2.39
CA ILE A 339 -6.18 -11.39 3.07
C ILE A 339 -7.49 -10.63 2.92
N GLY A 340 -8.56 -11.30 2.48
CA GLY A 340 -9.86 -10.70 2.27
C GLY A 340 -10.48 -10.13 3.57
N ASN A 341 -11.22 -9.02 3.44
CA ASN A 341 -11.83 -8.33 4.58
C ASN A 341 -12.84 -9.22 5.31
N GLU A 342 -13.48 -10.15 4.62
CA GLU A 342 -14.39 -11.14 5.21
C GLU A 342 -13.73 -12.00 6.31
N ILE A 343 -12.38 -12.12 6.27
CA ILE A 343 -11.61 -12.84 7.28
C ILE A 343 -11.01 -11.86 8.30
N LEU A 344 -10.42 -10.75 7.83
CA LEU A 344 -9.74 -9.77 8.70
C LEU A 344 -10.69 -9.10 9.68
N GLU A 345 -11.89 -8.74 9.24
CA GLU A 345 -12.88 -8.00 10.03
C GLU A 345 -14.02 -8.88 10.53
N LYS A 346 -13.88 -10.21 10.46
CA LYS A 346 -14.91 -11.12 10.91
C LYS A 346 -15.25 -10.91 12.38
N PRO A 347 -16.50 -10.55 12.72
CA PRO A 347 -16.92 -10.45 14.10
C PRO A 347 -17.01 -11.85 14.72
N GLY A 348 -16.00 -12.23 15.50
CA GLY A 348 -15.98 -13.49 16.21
C GLY A 348 -14.77 -14.38 15.89
N ARG A 349 -14.89 -15.68 16.20
CA ARG A 349 -13.80 -16.62 15.94
C ARG A 349 -13.78 -17.05 14.48
N LEU A 350 -12.57 -17.15 13.91
CA LEU A 350 -12.35 -17.75 12.59
C LEU A 350 -12.61 -19.25 12.66
N THR A 351 -13.17 -19.81 11.58
CA THR A 351 -13.18 -21.26 11.37
C THR A 351 -11.76 -21.77 11.10
N ASP A 352 -11.55 -23.09 11.13
CA ASP A 352 -10.23 -23.66 10.85
C ASP A 352 -9.76 -23.34 9.42
N GLU A 353 -10.67 -23.29 8.45
CA GLU A 353 -10.38 -22.91 7.06
C GLU A 353 -10.00 -21.41 6.96
N GLU A 354 -10.77 -20.53 7.58
CA GLU A 354 -10.48 -19.09 7.63
C GLU A 354 -9.17 -18.82 8.36
N PHE A 355 -8.92 -19.52 9.47
CA PHE A 355 -7.64 -19.41 10.17
C PHE A 355 -6.47 -19.91 9.34
N SER A 356 -6.66 -20.97 8.54
CA SER A 356 -5.66 -21.44 7.59
C SER A 356 -5.36 -20.39 6.51
N ARG A 357 -6.38 -19.70 6.00
CA ARG A 357 -6.22 -18.57 5.08
C ARG A 357 -5.51 -17.39 5.76
N MET A 358 -5.90 -17.06 6.98
CA MET A 358 -5.28 -15.99 7.77
C MET A 358 -3.76 -16.23 7.93
N LYS A 359 -3.33 -17.46 8.20
CA LYS A 359 -1.89 -17.79 8.35
C LYS A 359 -1.05 -17.49 7.11
N ASN A 360 -1.68 -17.40 5.93
CA ASN A 360 -0.96 -17.11 4.70
C ASN A 360 -0.35 -15.68 4.68
N HIS A 361 -0.83 -14.74 5.54
CA HIS A 361 -0.28 -13.39 5.57
C HIS A 361 1.25 -13.39 5.81
N ALA A 362 1.76 -14.27 6.67
CA ALA A 362 3.19 -14.37 6.92
C ALA A 362 3.97 -14.81 5.67
N GLY A 363 3.42 -15.77 4.91
CA GLY A 363 3.96 -16.16 3.61
C GLY A 363 3.88 -15.04 2.57
N TYR A 364 2.79 -14.28 2.54
CA TYR A 364 2.67 -13.09 1.67
C TYR A 364 3.65 -11.99 2.07
N THR A 365 3.86 -11.73 3.37
CA THR A 365 4.90 -10.82 3.85
C THR A 365 6.27 -11.24 3.30
N TYR A 366 6.61 -12.54 3.39
CA TYR A 366 7.86 -13.07 2.83
C TYR A 366 7.97 -12.81 1.32
N MET A 367 6.92 -13.12 0.57
CA MET A 367 6.90 -12.94 -0.89
C MET A 367 7.05 -11.46 -1.28
N ILE A 368 6.29 -10.57 -0.65
CA ILE A 368 6.32 -9.13 -0.93
C ILE A 368 7.73 -8.58 -0.66
N LEU A 369 8.29 -8.83 0.50
CA LEU A 369 9.59 -8.29 0.87
C LEU A 369 10.77 -8.95 0.14
N SER A 370 10.58 -10.12 -0.49
CA SER A 370 11.58 -10.77 -1.36
C SER A 370 11.84 -10.00 -2.65
N GLU A 371 10.92 -9.12 -3.07
CA GLU A 371 11.10 -8.27 -4.26
C GLU A 371 12.03 -7.07 -4.01
N VAL A 372 12.40 -6.81 -2.75
CA VAL A 372 13.24 -5.66 -2.35
C VAL A 372 14.69 -6.09 -2.26
N GLU A 373 15.57 -5.42 -3.01
CA GLU A 373 17.01 -5.73 -3.05
C GLU A 373 17.69 -5.45 -1.72
N ASP A 374 18.57 -6.36 -1.26
CA ASP A 374 19.29 -6.29 0.02
C ASP A 374 18.41 -6.19 1.27
N PHE A 375 17.21 -6.74 1.20
CA PHE A 375 16.23 -6.67 2.30
C PHE A 375 16.03 -8.03 3.00
N ASP A 376 16.87 -9.01 2.70
CA ASP A 376 16.72 -10.40 3.17
C ASP A 376 16.57 -10.52 4.69
N GLU A 377 17.37 -9.78 5.48
CA GLU A 377 17.28 -9.82 6.94
C GLU A 377 15.95 -9.22 7.44
N VAL A 378 15.55 -8.05 6.92
CA VAL A 378 14.27 -7.43 7.30
C VAL A 378 13.10 -8.30 6.89
N ARG A 379 13.14 -8.91 5.68
CA ARG A 379 12.15 -9.88 5.20
C ARG A 379 12.00 -11.06 6.14
N ASP A 380 13.10 -11.70 6.50
CA ASP A 380 13.09 -12.90 7.33
C ASP A 380 12.61 -12.56 8.75
N TRP A 381 13.10 -11.47 9.35
CA TRP A 381 12.66 -11.01 10.65
C TRP A 381 11.16 -10.65 10.66
N ALA A 382 10.66 -10.00 9.60
CA ALA A 382 9.27 -9.64 9.47
C ALA A 382 8.37 -10.87 9.25
N ALA A 383 8.71 -11.75 8.32
CA ALA A 383 7.84 -12.82 7.87
C ALA A 383 7.80 -14.05 8.80
N LEU A 384 8.84 -14.25 9.64
CA LEU A 384 8.96 -15.44 10.49
C LEU A 384 8.44 -15.22 11.93
N HIS A 385 7.76 -14.11 12.20
CA HIS A 385 7.24 -13.75 13.53
C HIS A 385 6.20 -14.75 14.11
N HIS A 386 5.64 -15.62 13.29
CA HIS A 386 4.75 -16.70 13.72
C HIS A 386 5.39 -18.09 13.72
N GLU A 387 6.70 -18.18 13.47
CA GLU A 387 7.41 -19.43 13.67
C GLU A 387 7.56 -19.76 15.16
N LYS A 388 7.69 -21.05 15.45
CA LYS A 388 7.89 -21.55 16.80
C LYS A 388 9.12 -22.44 16.86
N LEU A 389 9.82 -22.41 18.00
CA LEU A 389 11.05 -23.17 18.18
C LEU A 389 10.88 -24.70 18.02
N ASP A 390 9.66 -25.21 18.24
CA ASP A 390 9.31 -26.63 18.10
C ASP A 390 8.91 -27.03 16.67
N GLY A 391 8.93 -26.09 15.71
CA GLY A 391 8.56 -26.32 14.31
C GLY A 391 7.04 -26.38 14.04
N THR A 392 6.19 -26.10 15.06
CA THR A 392 4.72 -26.06 14.87
C THR A 392 4.21 -24.69 14.42
N GLY A 393 5.11 -23.76 14.17
CA GLY A 393 4.81 -22.42 13.64
C GLY A 393 4.48 -22.39 12.17
N TYR A 394 4.38 -21.21 11.61
CA TYR A 394 4.16 -20.95 10.18
C TYR A 394 4.89 -19.67 9.76
N PRO A 395 5.19 -19.42 8.48
CA PRO A 395 4.69 -20.12 7.28
C PRO A 395 5.48 -21.37 6.87
N PHE A 396 6.70 -21.59 7.36
CA PHE A 396 7.60 -22.64 6.86
C PHE A 396 7.80 -23.78 7.85
N GLY A 397 7.38 -23.65 9.10
CA GLY A 397 7.56 -24.66 10.15
C GLY A 397 9.03 -24.81 10.59
N LYS A 398 9.76 -23.69 10.62
CA LYS A 398 11.18 -23.66 11.03
C LYS A 398 11.34 -24.00 12.51
N THR A 399 12.41 -24.74 12.81
CA THR A 399 12.77 -25.14 14.18
C THR A 399 13.74 -24.17 14.83
N ALA A 400 14.01 -24.33 16.13
CA ALA A 400 14.99 -23.54 16.87
C ALA A 400 16.40 -23.49 16.23
N GLN A 401 16.79 -24.53 15.49
CA GLN A 401 18.09 -24.59 14.84
C GLN A 401 18.16 -23.74 13.55
N GLU A 402 17.00 -23.45 12.97
CA GLU A 402 16.85 -22.74 11.70
C GLU A 402 16.47 -21.27 11.89
N LEU A 403 16.02 -20.91 13.09
CA LEU A 403 15.64 -19.53 13.46
C LEU A 403 16.80 -18.79 14.11
N SER A 404 17.18 -17.67 13.53
CA SER A 404 18.15 -16.74 14.11
C SER A 404 17.59 -16.04 15.36
N GLU A 405 18.45 -15.42 16.17
CA GLU A 405 18.01 -14.67 17.35
C GLU A 405 17.06 -13.50 17.00
N PRO A 406 17.31 -12.69 15.94
CA PRO A 406 16.37 -11.64 15.54
C PRO A 406 14.95 -12.13 15.21
N GLU A 407 14.81 -13.24 14.52
CA GLU A 407 13.51 -13.84 14.19
C GLU A 407 12.76 -14.27 15.47
N ARG A 408 13.49 -14.82 16.46
CA ARG A 408 12.92 -15.18 17.77
C ARG A 408 12.53 -13.93 18.56
N ILE A 409 13.28 -12.85 18.46
CA ILE A 409 12.96 -11.55 19.06
C ILE A 409 11.66 -11.04 18.48
N MET A 410 11.51 -11.04 17.16
CA MET A 410 10.30 -10.57 16.50
C MET A 410 9.06 -11.36 16.94
N ALA A 411 9.15 -12.69 17.00
CA ALA A 411 8.05 -13.54 17.47
C ALA A 411 7.64 -13.21 18.92
N CYS A 412 8.60 -13.03 19.82
CA CYS A 412 8.32 -12.69 21.21
C CYS A 412 7.74 -11.28 21.38
N VAL A 413 8.24 -10.30 20.61
CA VAL A 413 7.79 -8.91 20.67
C VAL A 413 6.37 -8.77 20.11
N ASP A 414 6.04 -9.45 19.02
CA ASP A 414 4.68 -9.45 18.45
C ASP A 414 3.67 -9.98 19.49
N ILE A 415 3.95 -11.14 20.09
CA ILE A 415 3.10 -11.70 21.15
C ILE A 415 2.98 -10.72 22.33
N TYR A 416 4.08 -10.14 22.77
CA TYR A 416 4.09 -9.19 23.88
C TYR A 416 3.26 -7.94 23.56
N GLN A 417 3.39 -7.38 22.34
CA GLN A 417 2.59 -6.26 21.87
C GLN A 417 1.11 -6.63 21.87
N ALA A 418 0.73 -7.76 21.27
CA ALA A 418 -0.66 -8.22 21.22
C ALA A 418 -1.30 -8.43 22.61
N LEU A 419 -0.50 -8.78 23.62
CA LEU A 419 -0.96 -8.93 25.00
C LEU A 419 -1.12 -7.59 25.74
N THR A 420 -0.19 -6.65 25.51
CA THR A 420 -0.11 -5.39 26.27
C THR A 420 -0.84 -4.22 25.62
N GLU A 421 -1.22 -4.36 24.36
CA GLU A 421 -1.95 -3.33 23.62
C GLU A 421 -3.40 -3.21 24.12
N ALA A 422 -3.83 -1.97 24.39
CA ALA A 422 -5.24 -1.66 24.65
C ALA A 422 -6.00 -1.66 23.32
N ARG A 423 -7.14 -2.35 23.26
CA ARG A 423 -8.06 -2.38 22.12
C ARG A 423 -9.40 -1.75 22.51
N PRO A 424 -10.22 -1.25 21.58
CA PRO A 424 -11.49 -0.57 21.91
C PRO A 424 -12.40 -1.35 22.86
N TYR A 425 -12.28 -2.69 22.89
CA TYR A 425 -13.12 -3.58 23.71
C TYR A 425 -12.36 -4.33 24.81
N LYS A 426 -11.05 -4.04 25.00
CA LYS A 426 -10.21 -4.77 25.94
C LYS A 426 -9.01 -3.93 26.37
N ASP A 427 -8.88 -3.67 27.65
CA ASP A 427 -7.66 -3.08 28.22
C ASP A 427 -6.45 -3.97 27.97
N GLY A 428 -5.29 -3.36 27.71
CA GLY A 428 -4.02 -4.07 27.63
C GLY A 428 -3.69 -4.80 28.93
N MET A 429 -3.05 -5.96 28.84
CA MET A 429 -2.61 -6.67 30.03
C MET A 429 -1.47 -5.92 30.74
N PRO A 430 -1.45 -5.91 32.08
CA PRO A 430 -0.28 -5.48 32.82
C PRO A 430 0.98 -6.27 32.43
N HIS A 431 2.13 -5.59 32.46
CA HIS A 431 3.43 -6.13 32.08
C HIS A 431 3.72 -7.51 32.71
N ASP A 432 3.59 -7.63 34.03
CA ASP A 432 3.90 -8.88 34.73
C ASP A 432 3.02 -10.05 34.28
N LYS A 433 1.74 -9.79 33.97
CA LYS A 433 0.82 -10.80 33.47
C LYS A 433 1.17 -11.24 32.05
N ALA A 434 1.54 -10.29 31.19
CA ALA A 434 2.02 -10.60 29.84
C ALA A 434 3.30 -11.43 29.88
N CYS A 435 4.26 -11.06 30.75
CA CYS A 435 5.48 -11.83 30.95
C CYS A 435 5.21 -13.26 31.45
N SER A 436 4.24 -13.46 32.34
CA SER A 436 3.87 -14.82 32.80
C SER A 436 3.36 -15.71 31.66
N ILE A 437 2.60 -15.13 30.71
CA ILE A 437 2.14 -15.87 29.52
C ILE A 437 3.33 -16.23 28.62
N LEU A 438 4.28 -15.29 28.41
CA LEU A 438 5.49 -15.58 27.64
C LEU A 438 6.32 -16.70 28.29
N ASP A 439 6.46 -16.71 29.63
CA ASP A 439 7.14 -17.79 30.35
C ASP A 439 6.49 -19.15 30.13
N ASP A 440 5.16 -19.21 30.18
CA ASP A 440 4.42 -20.46 29.92
C ASP A 440 4.65 -20.95 28.48
N MET A 441 4.74 -20.04 27.50
CA MET A 441 5.03 -20.38 26.11
C MET A 441 6.50 -20.83 25.94
N ALA A 442 7.43 -20.20 26.63
CA ALA A 442 8.83 -20.58 26.63
C ALA A 442 9.03 -21.97 27.27
N GLN A 443 8.35 -22.27 28.38
CA GLN A 443 8.39 -23.61 29.01
C GLN A 443 7.84 -24.70 28.10
N LYS A 444 6.91 -24.40 27.22
CA LYS A 444 6.39 -25.31 26.18
C LYS A 444 7.36 -25.48 24.99
N GLY A 445 8.46 -24.73 24.96
CA GLY A 445 9.42 -24.75 23.86
C GLY A 445 8.91 -24.02 22.59
N TRP A 446 7.94 -23.13 22.71
CA TRP A 446 7.39 -22.40 21.56
C TRP A 446 8.18 -21.15 21.22
N ILE A 447 8.64 -20.43 22.24
CA ILE A 447 9.40 -19.18 22.09
C ILE A 447 10.68 -19.19 22.94
N ASP A 448 11.57 -18.25 22.70
CA ASP A 448 12.89 -18.21 23.34
C ASP A 448 12.84 -17.63 24.76
N ALA A 449 13.25 -18.44 25.75
CA ALA A 449 13.25 -18.06 27.15
C ALA A 449 14.21 -16.89 27.47
N SER A 450 15.35 -16.79 26.75
CA SER A 450 16.30 -15.70 26.98
C SER A 450 15.74 -14.36 26.48
N VAL A 451 14.99 -14.38 25.38
CA VAL A 451 14.29 -13.21 24.84
C VAL A 451 13.17 -12.78 25.79
N THR A 452 12.37 -13.72 26.34
CA THR A 452 11.31 -13.37 27.31
C THR A 452 11.88 -12.73 28.58
N ASP A 453 13.03 -13.19 29.07
CA ASP A 453 13.78 -12.58 30.18
C ASP A 453 14.22 -11.15 29.85
N ASN A 454 14.71 -10.90 28.64
CA ASN A 454 15.10 -9.57 28.18
C ASN A 454 13.89 -8.63 28.05
N ILE A 455 12.73 -9.10 27.55
CA ILE A 455 11.46 -8.36 27.50
C ILE A 455 11.06 -7.93 28.92
N ARG A 456 11.10 -8.86 29.89
CA ARG A 456 10.77 -8.58 31.29
C ARG A 456 11.64 -7.46 31.86
N LYS A 457 12.96 -7.51 31.64
CA LYS A 457 13.89 -6.52 32.12
C LYS A 457 13.75 -5.17 31.40
N CYS A 458 13.62 -5.19 30.08
CA CYS A 458 13.57 -3.98 29.25
C CYS A 458 12.32 -3.15 29.52
N PHE A 459 11.14 -3.80 29.60
CA PHE A 459 9.85 -3.09 29.71
C PHE A 459 9.30 -3.04 31.15
N GLY A 460 9.92 -3.74 32.10
CA GLY A 460 9.55 -3.69 33.52
C GLY A 460 10.24 -2.59 34.32
N MET A 461 11.20 -1.86 33.73
CA MET A 461 11.82 -0.73 34.41
C MET A 461 10.85 0.46 34.45
N PRO A 462 10.70 1.14 35.61
CA PRO A 462 9.97 2.40 35.66
C PRO A 462 10.60 3.40 34.69
N GLN A 463 9.77 4.01 33.86
CA GLN A 463 10.18 5.05 32.90
C GLN A 463 10.51 6.35 33.63
#